data_2c72575798a5f47b5dc858532759c23b
#
_entry.id   2c72575798a5f47b5dc858532759c23b
#
_cell.length_a   1.000
_cell.length_b   1.000
_cell.length_c   1.000
_cell.angle_alpha   90.00
_cell.angle_beta   90.00
_cell.angle_gamma   90.00
#
_symmetry.space_group_name_H-M   'P 1'
#
loop_
_entity.id
_entity.type
_entity.pdbx_description
1 polymer ?
#
loop_
_entity_poly.entity_id
_entity_poly.type
_entity_poly.pdbx_seq_one_letter_code
_entity_poly.pdbx_strand_id
1 'polypeptide(L)'
;PNVFGVPEPFVDYRAEGPEDGRQDVPFDDPTMPPKPVHLMDYPEAVNEARDGHVHTDAVGNTHAEGYTESPWLDKTCRTKQQIYLADEDTLIRISGYRTRQGHYIMYMAACIFSLGIIGLLSLWFPRWRLRYVYQEADFADAEFVVVENQWGDISKEAFMSVPFARPLKSVFPPTSRDPPCTYAEAQSMLHDDVPDESSCGHDGEEIVDLLMFEYRYTRFLLHPPTGRFRTIREWRDSKWTSTDLMRQGISTELERERRVFFGLNVIDIAEKSSLDLLISEVLHPFYIFQIVSILLWSLDDYYYYAFCIATISIGSIVSTLFETKKTIARMREMNRFVCSVRVLRDSQWRYLDSSDLMPGDVFDAAEQSLTTVPADCILLSGDAIVNESMLTGESVPISKQPLTEQQVPSIQSTRTDLANHLAKHFLFSGTKIIRTRPAIGSLDPEDISAKAMVVRTGFHTTKGSLVRGMLFPKPMGFKFYRDSFRFIGFLAAI
;
A
#
# COMPACT_ATOMS: atom_id res chain seq x y z
N PRO A 1 13.51 53.14 7.08
CA PRO A 1 14.53 53.55 6.18
C PRO A 1 15.36 52.36 5.68
N ASN A 2 15.32 52.23 4.42
CA ASN A 2 16.34 51.85 3.44
C ASN A 2 17.71 51.45 3.99
N VAL A 3 18.43 50.50 3.39
CA VAL A 3 19.28 50.64 2.21
C VAL A 3 20.07 49.33 2.10
N PHE A 4 20.22 48.68 1.05
CA PHE A 4 21.09 48.52 -0.09
C PHE A 4 20.94 47.16 -0.75
N GLY A 5 20.66 47.18 -2.03
CA GLY A 5 20.92 46.12 -2.96
C GLY A 5 22.35 46.16 -3.49
N VAL A 6 22.87 45.02 -3.93
CA VAL A 6 24.03 44.93 -4.83
C VAL A 6 23.76 43.72 -5.77
N PRO A 7 24.04 43.90 -7.09
CA PRO A 7 23.73 42.92 -8.12
C PRO A 7 24.89 41.93 -8.35
N GLU A 8 24.53 40.79 -8.90
CA GLU A 8 25.45 39.76 -9.41
C GLU A 8 26.26 40.23 -10.62
N PRO A 9 27.46 39.69 -10.86
CA PRO A 9 28.07 39.72 -12.18
C PRO A 9 27.94 38.38 -12.91
N PHE A 10 27.39 38.45 -14.11
CA PHE A 10 27.54 37.51 -15.21
C PHE A 10 29.02 37.22 -15.47
N VAL A 11 29.40 35.97 -15.62
CA VAL A 11 30.68 35.57 -16.20
C VAL A 11 30.42 34.70 -17.42
N ASP A 12 30.76 35.31 -18.55
CA ASP A 12 30.79 34.72 -19.90
C ASP A 12 32.11 33.93 -20.04
N TYR A 13 32.03 32.62 -20.37
CA TYR A 13 33.20 31.87 -20.85
C TYR A 13 32.98 31.40 -22.27
N ARG A 14 33.56 32.19 -23.18
CA ARG A 14 33.88 31.77 -24.55
C ARG A 14 35.31 31.28 -24.63
N ALA A 15 35.45 30.08 -25.17
CA ALA A 15 36.44 29.52 -26.07
C ALA A 15 37.95 29.68 -25.78
N GLU A 16 38.63 28.56 -25.74
CA GLU A 16 39.78 28.24 -26.57
C GLU A 16 40.13 26.75 -26.44
N GLY A 17 40.16 26.02 -27.58
CA GLY A 17 40.69 24.66 -27.65
C GLY A 17 42.22 24.65 -27.81
N PRO A 18 42.89 23.50 -27.70
CA PRO A 18 43.26 22.77 -28.90
C PRO A 18 43.19 21.22 -28.82
N GLU A 19 42.94 20.66 -29.95
CA GLU A 19 43.33 19.44 -30.65
C GLU A 19 43.92 18.22 -29.94
N ASP A 20 43.33 17.13 -30.37
CA ASP A 20 43.91 15.81 -30.77
C ASP A 20 43.85 14.65 -29.76
N GLY A 21 43.15 13.59 -30.18
CA GLY A 21 43.14 12.30 -29.50
C GLY A 21 41.84 11.50 -29.73
N ARG A 22 41.62 11.03 -30.95
CA ARG A 22 40.50 10.14 -31.30
C ARG A 22 40.51 8.89 -30.45
N GLN A 23 39.43 8.66 -29.72
CA GLN A 23 38.89 7.33 -29.43
C GLN A 23 37.39 7.38 -29.66
N ASP A 24 36.92 6.54 -30.58
CA ASP A 24 35.53 6.39 -30.98
C ASP A 24 34.71 5.86 -29.80
N VAL A 25 33.83 6.70 -29.26
CA VAL A 25 32.75 6.29 -28.37
C VAL A 25 31.46 6.32 -29.21
N PRO A 26 30.67 5.25 -29.25
CA PRO A 26 29.45 5.22 -30.05
C PRO A 26 28.43 6.22 -29.51
N PHE A 27 27.94 7.06 -30.40
CA PHE A 27 26.85 8.00 -30.16
C PHE A 27 25.56 7.21 -29.91
N ASP A 28 24.99 7.33 -28.70
CA ASP A 28 23.67 6.82 -28.40
C ASP A 28 22.59 7.65 -29.11
N ASP A 29 21.78 6.98 -29.91
CA ASP A 29 20.64 7.54 -30.63
C ASP A 29 19.52 7.94 -29.65
N PRO A 30 19.06 9.20 -29.60
CA PRO A 30 18.05 9.68 -28.66
C PRO A 30 16.61 9.17 -28.94
N THR A 31 16.42 8.29 -29.91
CA THR A 31 15.10 7.74 -30.28
C THR A 31 14.79 6.36 -29.68
N MET A 32 15.70 5.74 -28.94
CA MET A 32 15.42 4.49 -28.26
C MET A 32 14.81 4.72 -26.87
N PRO A 33 13.74 4.01 -26.51
CA PRO A 33 13.23 4.02 -25.15
C PRO A 33 14.29 3.45 -24.18
N PRO A 34 14.39 3.95 -22.94
CA PRO A 34 15.38 3.49 -21.98
C PRO A 34 15.20 1.99 -21.77
N LYS A 35 16.31 1.26 -21.86
CA LYS A 35 16.34 -0.18 -21.55
C LYS A 35 15.80 -0.40 -20.14
N PRO A 36 14.97 -1.43 -19.92
CA PRO A 36 14.50 -1.75 -18.58
C PRO A 36 15.71 -1.99 -17.68
N VAL A 37 15.71 -1.31 -16.54
CA VAL A 37 16.70 -1.47 -15.49
C VAL A 37 16.73 -2.96 -15.12
N HIS A 38 17.86 -3.62 -15.33
CA HIS A 38 18.07 -5.00 -14.91
C HIS A 38 17.74 -5.11 -13.42
N LEU A 39 16.70 -5.91 -13.11
CA LEU A 39 16.37 -6.28 -11.75
C LEU A 39 17.62 -6.88 -11.09
N MET A 40 18.00 -6.27 -9.95
CA MET A 40 19.01 -6.81 -9.07
C MET A 40 18.62 -8.23 -8.66
N ASP A 41 19.59 -9.12 -8.71
CA ASP A 41 19.49 -10.52 -8.28
C ASP A 41 18.81 -10.63 -6.91
N TYR A 42 17.73 -11.39 -6.86
CA TYR A 42 17.09 -11.81 -5.63
C TYR A 42 18.05 -12.60 -4.75
N PRO A 43 17.97 -12.51 -3.42
CA PRO A 43 18.82 -13.32 -2.55
C PRO A 43 18.58 -14.81 -2.83
N GLU A 44 19.68 -15.57 -2.93
CA GLU A 44 19.79 -16.99 -3.29
C GLU A 44 18.79 -17.94 -2.58
N ALA A 45 18.21 -17.54 -1.47
CA ALA A 45 17.20 -18.32 -0.74
C ALA A 45 15.90 -18.58 -1.51
N VAL A 46 15.64 -17.88 -2.64
CA VAL A 46 14.49 -18.13 -3.52
C VAL A 46 14.90 -19.01 -4.71
N ASN A 47 16.20 -19.06 -5.04
CA ASN A 47 16.74 -19.85 -6.15
C ASN A 47 17.04 -21.30 -5.76
N GLU A 48 17.26 -21.63 -4.47
CA GLU A 48 17.43 -23.03 -4.04
C GLU A 48 16.16 -23.89 -4.25
N ALA A 49 15.00 -23.27 -4.44
CA ALA A 49 13.78 -23.98 -4.82
C ALA A 49 13.68 -24.25 -6.35
N ARG A 50 14.63 -23.78 -7.15
CA ARG A 50 14.56 -23.85 -8.62
C ARG A 50 15.48 -24.90 -9.24
N ASP A 51 16.49 -25.38 -8.53
CA ASP A 51 17.42 -26.42 -8.98
C ASP A 51 17.02 -27.80 -8.42
N GLY A 52 15.84 -28.28 -8.84
CA GLY A 52 15.49 -29.69 -8.74
C GLY A 52 16.30 -30.45 -9.77
N HIS A 53 17.25 -31.27 -9.30
CA HIS A 53 17.95 -32.21 -10.13
C HIS A 53 16.97 -33.15 -10.85
N VAL A 54 16.93 -33.04 -12.17
CA VAL A 54 16.24 -34.01 -13.03
C VAL A 54 17.11 -35.24 -13.11
N HIS A 55 16.78 -36.28 -12.36
CA HIS A 55 17.33 -37.63 -12.59
C HIS A 55 16.50 -38.30 -13.71
N THR A 56 17.13 -38.53 -14.84
CA THR A 56 16.59 -39.35 -15.92
C THR A 56 17.03 -40.80 -15.68
N ASP A 57 16.08 -41.71 -15.45
CA ASP A 57 16.32 -43.14 -15.44
C ASP A 57 16.56 -43.65 -16.84
N ALA A 58 17.31 -44.78 -16.94
CA ALA A 58 17.75 -45.38 -18.18
C ALA A 58 16.63 -45.83 -19.16
N VAL A 59 15.40 -45.51 -18.90
CA VAL A 59 14.21 -45.87 -19.72
C VAL A 59 13.42 -44.61 -20.17
N GLY A 60 13.95 -43.41 -20.00
CA GLY A 60 13.35 -42.19 -20.59
C GLY A 60 12.06 -41.71 -19.93
N ASN A 61 11.68 -42.18 -18.74
CA ASN A 61 10.56 -41.65 -17.96
C ASN A 61 11.06 -40.57 -17.01
N THR A 62 10.68 -39.34 -17.27
CA THR A 62 10.83 -38.23 -16.33
C THR A 62 9.81 -38.39 -15.20
N HIS A 63 10.23 -39.00 -14.08
CA HIS A 63 9.49 -38.84 -12.84
C HIS A 63 9.86 -37.48 -12.25
N ALA A 64 8.95 -36.53 -12.33
CA ALA A 64 8.97 -35.34 -11.49
C ALA A 64 8.77 -35.83 -10.03
N GLU A 65 9.84 -36.00 -9.26
CA GLU A 65 9.72 -36.12 -7.81
C GLU A 65 9.03 -34.86 -7.31
N GLY A 66 7.94 -35.08 -6.54
CA GLY A 66 7.00 -34.07 -6.15
C GLY A 66 7.66 -32.83 -5.55
N TYR A 67 7.61 -31.74 -6.25
CA TYR A 67 7.73 -30.42 -5.67
C TYR A 67 6.66 -30.29 -4.59
N THR A 68 7.04 -30.38 -3.35
CA THR A 68 6.20 -29.89 -2.27
C THR A 68 6.04 -28.40 -2.50
N GLU A 69 4.90 -28.03 -3.12
CA GLU A 69 4.57 -26.62 -3.27
C GLU A 69 4.74 -25.94 -1.92
N SER A 70 5.46 -24.84 -1.91
CA SER A 70 5.67 -24.06 -0.70
C SER A 70 4.28 -23.81 -0.08
N PRO A 71 4.07 -24.01 1.25
CA PRO A 71 2.78 -23.78 1.89
C PRO A 71 2.22 -22.36 1.64
N TRP A 72 3.06 -21.44 1.21
CA TRP A 72 2.69 -20.07 0.86
C TRP A 72 2.04 -19.93 -0.53
N LEU A 73 2.32 -20.87 -1.43
CA LEU A 73 1.81 -20.88 -2.81
C LEU A 73 0.62 -21.84 -2.95
N ASP A 74 0.39 -22.69 -1.98
CA ASP A 74 -0.75 -23.61 -1.98
C ASP A 74 -2.07 -22.84 -1.86
N LYS A 75 -2.89 -22.87 -2.93
CA LYS A 75 -4.18 -22.20 -2.99
C LYS A 75 -5.24 -22.85 -2.09
N THR A 76 -4.99 -24.05 -1.60
CA THR A 76 -5.89 -24.76 -0.68
C THR A 76 -5.57 -24.48 0.79
N CYS A 77 -4.40 -23.92 1.09
CA CYS A 77 -3.96 -23.62 2.44
C CYS A 77 -4.76 -22.43 3.01
N ARG A 78 -5.47 -22.65 4.11
CA ARG A 78 -6.26 -21.65 4.83
C ARG A 78 -5.54 -21.00 6.00
N THR A 79 -4.32 -21.46 6.32
CA THR A 79 -3.52 -20.93 7.42
C THR A 79 -2.46 -19.94 6.95
N LYS A 80 -2.08 -20.02 5.67
CA LYS A 80 -1.00 -19.23 5.05
C LYS A 80 -1.39 -18.77 3.66
N GLN A 81 -1.06 -17.53 3.36
CA GLN A 81 -1.29 -16.94 2.04
C GLN A 81 -0.16 -15.99 1.68
N GLN A 82 0.27 -16.03 0.42
CA GLN A 82 1.21 -15.07 -0.15
C GLN A 82 0.46 -14.16 -1.10
N ILE A 83 0.71 -12.86 -1.00
CA ILE A 83 0.09 -11.83 -1.85
C ILE A 83 1.20 -10.92 -2.37
N TYR A 84 1.17 -10.66 -3.66
CA TYR A 84 2.00 -9.64 -4.29
C TYR A 84 1.20 -8.33 -4.42
N LEU A 85 1.68 -7.28 -3.79
CA LEU A 85 1.12 -5.94 -3.86
C LEU A 85 1.79 -5.18 -4.99
N ALA A 86 1.12 -5.12 -6.14
CA ALA A 86 1.65 -4.49 -7.36
C ALA A 86 2.02 -3.01 -7.17
N ASP A 87 1.27 -2.28 -6.32
CA ASP A 87 1.51 -0.85 -6.06
C ASP A 87 2.81 -0.56 -5.35
N GLU A 88 3.15 -1.41 -4.40
CA GLU A 88 4.34 -1.28 -3.60
C GLU A 88 5.48 -2.15 -4.14
N ASP A 89 5.19 -2.97 -5.17
CA ASP A 89 6.11 -4.01 -5.67
C ASP A 89 6.70 -4.78 -4.47
N THR A 90 5.80 -5.26 -3.61
CA THR A 90 6.15 -5.89 -2.34
C THR A 90 5.39 -7.19 -2.19
N LEU A 91 6.13 -8.24 -1.87
CA LEU A 91 5.57 -9.54 -1.57
C LEU A 91 5.33 -9.65 -0.06
N ILE A 92 4.10 -9.92 0.32
CA ILE A 92 3.71 -10.16 1.71
C ILE A 92 3.26 -11.60 1.90
N ARG A 93 3.56 -12.12 3.08
CA ARG A 93 3.15 -13.44 3.55
C ARG A 93 2.25 -13.28 4.76
N ILE A 94 1.07 -13.82 4.69
CA ILE A 94 0.03 -13.70 5.70
C ILE A 94 -0.12 -15.07 6.38
N SER A 95 -0.14 -15.11 7.71
CA SER A 95 -0.35 -16.32 8.49
C SER A 95 -1.31 -16.06 9.63
N GLY A 96 -2.27 -16.95 9.84
CA GLY A 96 -3.18 -16.91 10.97
C GLY A 96 -2.55 -17.52 12.23
N TYR A 97 -2.76 -16.89 13.38
CA TYR A 97 -2.24 -17.36 14.66
C TYR A 97 -3.27 -17.30 15.78
N ARG A 98 -3.15 -18.24 16.71
CA ARG A 98 -3.91 -18.30 17.93
C ARG A 98 -2.96 -18.44 19.13
N THR A 99 -3.32 -17.84 20.27
CA THR A 99 -2.50 -17.86 21.47
C THR A 99 -2.59 -19.21 22.20
N ARG A 100 -1.45 -19.83 22.51
CA ARG A 100 -1.36 -21.00 23.40
C ARG A 100 -1.34 -20.52 24.84
N GLN A 101 -2.45 -20.59 25.54
CA GLN A 101 -2.61 -20.05 26.89
C GLN A 101 -1.50 -20.53 27.85
N GLY A 102 -1.20 -21.83 27.90
CA GLY A 102 -0.16 -22.36 28.77
C GLY A 102 1.24 -21.82 28.47
N HIS A 103 1.61 -21.74 27.19
CA HIS A 103 2.92 -21.22 26.77
C HIS A 103 3.02 -19.69 27.01
N TYR A 104 1.90 -18.98 26.87
CA TYR A 104 1.84 -17.56 27.17
C TYR A 104 2.10 -17.29 28.66
N ILE A 105 1.49 -18.06 29.56
CA ILE A 105 1.72 -17.94 31.02
C ILE A 105 3.18 -18.25 31.35
N MET A 106 3.74 -19.33 30.80
CA MET A 106 5.17 -19.66 30.96
C MET A 106 6.09 -18.54 30.46
N TYR A 107 5.78 -17.98 29.30
CA TYR A 107 6.54 -16.85 28.74
C TYR A 107 6.47 -15.63 29.67
N MET A 108 5.30 -15.28 30.18
CA MET A 108 5.14 -14.16 31.12
C MET A 108 5.92 -14.39 32.42
N ALA A 109 5.87 -15.60 32.98
CA ALA A 109 6.66 -15.97 34.13
C ALA A 109 8.16 -15.83 33.84
N ALA A 110 8.64 -16.36 32.71
CA ALA A 110 10.04 -16.25 32.33
C ALA A 110 10.49 -14.78 32.12
N CYS A 111 9.64 -13.91 31.59
CA CYS A 111 9.91 -12.46 31.50
C CYS A 111 10.10 -11.83 32.89
N ILE A 112 9.25 -12.19 33.85
CA ILE A 112 9.35 -11.66 35.24
C ILE A 112 10.63 -12.17 35.90
N PHE A 113 10.92 -13.49 35.84
CA PHE A 113 12.11 -14.08 36.45
C PHE A 113 13.42 -13.58 35.81
N SER A 114 13.41 -13.22 34.53
CA SER A 114 14.58 -12.66 33.84
C SER A 114 14.70 -11.14 33.95
N LEU A 115 13.91 -10.48 34.84
CA LEU A 115 13.85 -9.02 34.94
C LEU A 115 13.61 -8.30 33.60
N GLY A 116 12.83 -8.93 32.73
CA GLY A 116 12.47 -8.36 31.42
C GLY A 116 13.44 -8.68 30.28
N ILE A 117 14.58 -9.33 30.51
CA ILE A 117 15.57 -9.65 29.47
C ILE A 117 14.95 -10.53 28.37
N ILE A 118 14.18 -11.56 28.74
CA ILE A 118 13.50 -12.43 27.75
C ILE A 118 12.45 -11.63 26.98
N GLY A 119 11.75 -10.70 27.61
CA GLY A 119 10.83 -9.78 26.96
C GLY A 119 11.54 -8.90 25.91
N LEU A 120 12.67 -8.31 26.28
CA LEU A 120 13.50 -7.50 25.41
C LEU A 120 14.02 -8.32 24.20
N LEU A 121 14.57 -9.51 24.46
CA LEU A 121 15.01 -10.41 23.38
C LEU A 121 13.85 -10.81 22.45
N SER A 122 12.66 -11.04 22.98
CA SER A 122 11.48 -11.38 22.17
C SER A 122 10.97 -10.20 21.34
N LEU A 123 11.27 -8.96 21.73
CA LEU A 123 11.01 -7.76 20.94
C LEU A 123 11.96 -7.68 19.74
N TRP A 124 13.24 -7.99 19.95
CA TRP A 124 14.24 -7.98 18.88
C TRP A 124 14.16 -9.19 17.95
N PHE A 125 13.71 -10.34 18.48
CA PHE A 125 13.55 -11.60 17.74
C PHE A 125 12.08 -12.05 17.76
N PRO A 126 11.14 -11.36 17.05
CA PRO A 126 9.71 -11.65 17.12
C PRO A 126 9.36 -13.07 16.67
N ARG A 127 10.18 -13.69 15.79
CA ARG A 127 9.99 -15.09 15.33
C ARG A 127 10.07 -16.09 16.47
N TRP A 128 10.90 -15.86 17.51
CA TRP A 128 11.00 -16.74 18.68
C TRP A 128 9.68 -16.72 19.46
N ARG A 129 9.16 -15.51 19.72
CA ARG A 129 7.87 -15.36 20.40
C ARG A 129 6.73 -15.98 19.62
N LEU A 130 6.70 -15.79 18.29
CA LEU A 130 5.69 -16.40 17.42
C LEU A 130 5.71 -17.91 17.51
N ARG A 131 6.87 -18.53 17.44
CA ARG A 131 7.01 -19.98 17.46
C ARG A 131 6.72 -20.62 18.82
N TYR A 132 7.02 -19.93 19.93
CA TYR A 132 6.87 -20.46 21.27
C TYR A 132 5.48 -20.20 21.86
N VAL A 133 4.98 -18.97 21.75
CA VAL A 133 3.75 -18.52 22.42
C VAL A 133 2.51 -18.81 21.60
N TYR A 134 2.63 -18.78 20.28
CA TYR A 134 1.50 -18.86 19.35
C TYR A 134 1.54 -20.14 18.53
N GLN A 135 0.38 -20.53 17.99
CA GLN A 135 0.25 -21.63 17.04
C GLN A 135 -0.44 -21.14 15.78
N GLU A 136 -0.09 -21.74 14.65
CA GLU A 136 -0.77 -21.50 13.39
C GLU A 136 -2.22 -21.99 13.48
N ALA A 137 -3.14 -21.21 12.94
CA ALA A 137 -4.57 -21.51 12.91
C ALA A 137 -5.18 -21.08 11.58
N ASP A 138 -6.29 -21.66 11.20
CA ASP A 138 -7.05 -21.24 10.04
C ASP A 138 -7.48 -19.78 10.20
N PHE A 139 -7.53 -19.03 9.10
CA PHE A 139 -7.87 -17.61 9.14
C PHE A 139 -9.24 -17.32 9.79
N ALA A 140 -10.20 -18.26 9.67
CA ALA A 140 -11.50 -18.13 10.31
C ALA A 140 -11.46 -18.28 11.84
N ASP A 141 -10.50 -19.07 12.37
CA ASP A 141 -10.36 -19.39 13.81
C ASP A 141 -9.21 -18.64 14.49
N ALA A 142 -8.45 -17.88 13.71
CA ALA A 142 -7.28 -17.16 14.22
C ALA A 142 -7.69 -15.94 15.05
N GLU A 143 -6.94 -15.64 16.12
CA GLU A 143 -7.13 -14.45 16.94
C GLU A 143 -6.53 -13.20 16.29
N PHE A 144 -5.47 -13.38 15.51
CA PHE A 144 -4.76 -12.31 14.82
C PHE A 144 -3.97 -12.85 13.63
N VAL A 145 -3.57 -11.94 12.77
CA VAL A 145 -2.75 -12.22 11.60
C VAL A 145 -1.33 -11.73 11.81
N VAL A 146 -0.39 -12.48 11.31
CA VAL A 146 0.99 -12.04 11.17
C VAL A 146 1.28 -11.82 9.69
N VAL A 147 1.69 -10.61 9.37
CA VAL A 147 2.12 -10.22 8.03
C VAL A 147 3.64 -10.09 8.02
N GLU A 148 4.30 -10.89 7.19
CA GLU A 148 5.74 -10.83 6.96
C GLU A 148 5.99 -10.31 5.54
N ASN A 149 6.81 -9.27 5.40
CA ASN A 149 7.21 -8.76 4.10
C ASN A 149 8.45 -9.51 3.57
N GLN A 150 8.81 -9.26 2.31
CA GLN A 150 9.97 -9.89 1.65
C GLN A 150 11.31 -9.57 2.33
N TRP A 151 11.39 -8.51 3.14
CA TRP A 151 12.61 -8.13 3.87
C TRP A 151 12.69 -8.78 5.26
N GLY A 152 11.62 -9.49 5.67
CA GLY A 152 11.55 -10.21 6.94
C GLY A 152 11.02 -9.39 8.10
N ASP A 153 10.45 -8.20 7.84
CA ASP A 153 9.75 -7.43 8.86
C ASP A 153 8.42 -8.10 9.17
N ILE A 154 8.11 -8.22 10.44
CA ILE A 154 6.94 -8.91 10.95
C ILE A 154 6.02 -7.89 11.62
N SER A 155 4.78 -7.82 11.15
CA SER A 155 3.70 -7.04 11.76
C SER A 155 2.62 -7.97 12.30
N LYS A 156 2.07 -7.63 13.47
CA LYS A 156 0.95 -8.33 14.08
C LYS A 156 -0.29 -7.46 13.94
N GLU A 157 -1.28 -7.94 13.17
CA GLU A 157 -2.51 -7.21 12.92
C GLU A 157 -3.69 -7.92 13.56
N ALA A 158 -4.58 -7.16 14.19
CA ALA A 158 -5.78 -7.68 14.80
C ALA A 158 -6.89 -7.85 13.75
N PHE A 159 -7.72 -8.87 13.91
CA PHE A 159 -8.95 -8.98 13.14
C PHE A 159 -10.01 -7.99 13.62
N MET A 160 -10.73 -7.46 12.64
CA MET A 160 -11.98 -6.75 12.84
C MET A 160 -13.10 -7.61 12.25
N SER A 161 -14.05 -8.04 13.07
CA SER A 161 -15.27 -8.71 12.63
C SER A 161 -16.42 -7.70 12.67
N VAL A 162 -17.10 -7.53 11.55
CA VAL A 162 -18.22 -6.61 11.44
C VAL A 162 -19.44 -7.38 10.94
N PRO A 163 -20.59 -7.36 11.67
CA PRO A 163 -21.83 -7.95 11.20
C PRO A 163 -22.24 -7.32 9.87
N PHE A 164 -22.45 -8.13 8.83
CA PHE A 164 -22.71 -7.60 7.50
C PHE A 164 -24.07 -8.04 6.95
N ALA A 165 -24.46 -9.30 7.12
CA ALA A 165 -25.77 -9.89 6.75
C ALA A 165 -26.22 -9.50 5.33
N ARG A 166 -25.33 -9.63 4.33
CA ARG A 166 -25.58 -9.28 2.93
C ARG A 166 -24.99 -10.33 1.98
N PRO A 167 -25.46 -10.36 0.72
CA PRO A 167 -24.97 -11.31 -0.27
C PRO A 167 -23.46 -11.17 -0.51
N LEU A 168 -22.78 -12.28 -0.69
CA LEU A 168 -21.34 -12.35 -0.99
C LEU A 168 -20.94 -11.46 -2.17
N LYS A 169 -21.78 -11.35 -3.18
CA LYS A 169 -21.56 -10.55 -4.40
C LYS A 169 -21.43 -9.05 -4.14
N SER A 170 -21.97 -8.52 -3.04
CA SER A 170 -21.88 -7.08 -2.73
C SER A 170 -20.46 -6.67 -2.35
N VAL A 171 -19.71 -7.56 -1.69
CA VAL A 171 -18.31 -7.34 -1.28
C VAL A 171 -17.34 -7.92 -2.31
N PHE A 172 -17.64 -9.10 -2.82
CA PHE A 172 -16.81 -9.83 -3.77
C PHE A 172 -17.57 -10.03 -5.10
N PRO A 173 -17.59 -8.99 -5.96
CA PRO A 173 -18.22 -9.13 -7.27
C PRO A 173 -17.54 -10.23 -8.08
N PRO A 174 -18.20 -10.77 -9.12
CA PRO A 174 -17.65 -11.85 -9.96
C PRO A 174 -16.30 -11.50 -10.61
N THR A 175 -16.00 -10.22 -10.74
CA THR A 175 -14.71 -9.68 -11.22
C THR A 175 -13.60 -9.73 -10.16
N SER A 176 -13.97 -9.92 -8.88
CA SER A 176 -13.02 -10.02 -7.78
C SER A 176 -12.31 -11.38 -7.81
N ARG A 177 -11.01 -11.35 -8.04
CA ARG A 177 -10.16 -12.55 -8.09
C ARG A 177 -9.25 -12.63 -6.90
N ASP A 178 -8.64 -13.80 -6.71
CA ASP A 178 -7.56 -13.94 -5.75
C ASP A 178 -6.37 -13.08 -6.20
N PRO A 179 -5.73 -12.35 -5.28
CA PRO A 179 -4.57 -11.55 -5.61
C PRO A 179 -3.41 -12.45 -6.06
N PRO A 180 -2.54 -11.97 -6.97
CA PRO A 180 -1.41 -12.75 -7.45
C PRO A 180 -0.48 -13.14 -6.31
N CYS A 181 0.03 -14.36 -6.33
CA CYS A 181 0.95 -14.87 -5.30
C CYS A 181 2.42 -14.51 -5.61
N THR A 182 2.74 -14.27 -6.89
CA THR A 182 4.10 -13.96 -7.33
C THR A 182 4.10 -12.82 -8.35
N TYR A 183 5.26 -12.20 -8.56
CA TYR A 183 5.45 -11.20 -9.59
C TYR A 183 5.18 -11.77 -11.02
N ALA A 184 5.62 -13.01 -11.27
CA ALA A 184 5.40 -13.68 -12.55
C ALA A 184 3.91 -13.93 -12.81
N GLU A 185 3.14 -14.33 -11.77
CA GLU A 185 1.69 -14.49 -11.86
C GLU A 185 1.00 -13.15 -12.09
N ALA A 186 1.46 -12.07 -11.44
CA ALA A 186 0.96 -10.73 -11.67
C ALA A 186 1.20 -10.28 -13.12
N GLN A 187 2.36 -10.59 -13.70
CA GLN A 187 2.64 -10.29 -15.11
C GLN A 187 1.83 -11.15 -16.09
N SER A 188 1.66 -12.45 -15.80
CA SER A 188 0.85 -13.31 -16.68
C SER A 188 -0.62 -12.88 -16.69
N MET A 189 -1.16 -12.42 -15.56
CA MET A 189 -2.51 -11.86 -15.48
C MET A 189 -2.72 -10.63 -16.39
N LEU A 190 -1.66 -9.95 -16.81
CA LEU A 190 -1.74 -8.84 -17.76
C LEU A 190 -1.96 -9.28 -19.20
N HIS A 191 -1.59 -10.52 -19.53
CA HIS A 191 -1.58 -11.03 -20.91
C HIS A 191 -2.68 -12.06 -21.20
N ASP A 192 -3.24 -12.71 -20.17
CA ASP A 192 -4.24 -13.76 -20.36
C ASP A 192 -5.67 -13.22 -20.35
N ASP A 193 -6.35 -13.29 -21.50
CA ASP A 193 -7.77 -12.95 -21.65
C ASP A 193 -8.73 -14.11 -21.31
N VAL A 194 -8.23 -15.19 -20.69
CA VAL A 194 -9.05 -16.37 -20.40
C VAL A 194 -9.97 -16.11 -19.21
N PRO A 195 -11.31 -16.27 -19.36
CA PRO A 195 -12.23 -16.22 -18.24
C PRO A 195 -11.96 -17.39 -17.30
N ASP A 196 -11.74 -17.08 -16.03
CA ASP A 196 -11.60 -18.11 -15.00
C ASP A 196 -13.00 -18.67 -14.68
N GLU A 197 -13.31 -19.89 -15.12
CA GLU A 197 -14.60 -20.57 -14.90
C GLU A 197 -14.81 -21.01 -13.44
N SER A 198 -13.82 -20.81 -12.55
CA SER A 198 -13.87 -21.31 -11.16
C SER A 198 -14.78 -20.51 -10.21
N SER A 199 -15.46 -19.47 -10.67
CA SER A 199 -16.35 -18.64 -9.84
C SER A 199 -17.84 -19.03 -9.90
N CYS A 200 -18.20 -20.12 -10.57
CA CYS A 200 -19.58 -20.57 -10.69
C CYS A 200 -20.00 -21.39 -9.46
N GLY A 201 -20.92 -20.88 -8.65
CA GLY A 201 -21.71 -21.72 -7.79
C GLY A 201 -22.17 -21.24 -6.42
N HIS A 202 -21.72 -20.07 -5.92
CA HIS A 202 -22.09 -19.62 -4.57
C HIS A 202 -22.95 -18.33 -4.58
N ASP A 203 -23.81 -18.21 -5.57
CA ASP A 203 -24.55 -16.98 -5.88
C ASP A 203 -25.56 -16.50 -4.83
N GLY A 204 -25.90 -17.33 -3.84
CA GLY A 204 -26.90 -17.03 -2.81
C GLY A 204 -26.37 -17.03 -1.37
N GLU A 205 -25.06 -17.18 -1.18
CA GLU A 205 -24.50 -17.25 0.16
C GLU A 205 -24.45 -15.85 0.79
N GLU A 206 -25.04 -15.70 1.99
CA GLU A 206 -24.99 -14.47 2.77
C GLU A 206 -23.79 -14.48 3.70
N ILE A 207 -23.05 -13.38 3.74
CA ILE A 207 -21.98 -13.18 4.72
C ILE A 207 -22.63 -12.71 6.01
N VAL A 208 -22.57 -13.51 7.06
CA VAL A 208 -23.06 -13.13 8.39
C VAL A 208 -22.13 -12.11 9.01
N ASP A 209 -20.83 -12.44 9.06
CA ASP A 209 -19.78 -11.60 9.61
C ASP A 209 -18.66 -11.40 8.59
N LEU A 210 -18.33 -10.15 8.32
CA LEU A 210 -17.22 -9.80 7.45
C LEU A 210 -15.93 -9.69 8.27
N LEU A 211 -15.04 -10.67 8.10
CA LEU A 211 -13.74 -10.69 8.76
C LEU A 211 -12.73 -9.94 7.91
N MET A 212 -12.07 -8.96 8.51
CA MET A 212 -11.08 -8.13 7.84
C MET A 212 -9.91 -7.78 8.76
N PHE A 213 -8.77 -7.43 8.18
CA PHE A 213 -7.67 -6.78 8.88
C PHE A 213 -7.10 -5.65 8.01
N GLU A 214 -6.37 -4.74 8.63
CA GLU A 214 -5.73 -3.63 7.95
C GLU A 214 -4.21 -3.73 8.11
N TYR A 215 -3.48 -3.68 6.98
CA TYR A 215 -2.03 -3.64 6.96
C TYR A 215 -1.58 -2.49 6.06
N ARG A 216 -0.78 -1.58 6.59
CA ARG A 216 -0.30 -0.39 5.89
C ARG A 216 -1.42 0.39 5.18
N TYR A 217 -2.52 0.63 5.89
CA TYR A 217 -3.73 1.32 5.36
C TYR A 217 -4.41 0.61 4.19
N THR A 218 -4.08 -0.65 3.91
CA THR A 218 -4.80 -1.50 2.96
C THR A 218 -5.65 -2.50 3.72
N ARG A 219 -6.92 -2.58 3.38
CA ARG A 219 -7.86 -3.55 3.97
C ARG A 219 -7.85 -4.84 3.19
N PHE A 220 -7.75 -5.93 3.94
CA PHE A 220 -7.82 -7.30 3.45
C PHE A 220 -9.05 -7.95 4.03
N LEU A 221 -9.92 -8.46 3.16
CA LEU A 221 -11.18 -9.08 3.54
C LEU A 221 -11.11 -10.59 3.29
N LEU A 222 -11.55 -11.37 4.27
CA LEU A 222 -11.61 -12.82 4.13
C LEU A 222 -12.78 -13.20 3.22
N HIS A 223 -12.49 -13.90 2.15
CA HIS A 223 -13.49 -14.50 1.26
C HIS A 223 -13.92 -15.85 1.82
N PRO A 224 -15.14 -15.99 2.41
CA PRO A 224 -15.51 -17.18 3.17
C PRO A 224 -15.41 -18.50 2.40
N PRO A 225 -15.87 -18.58 1.12
CA PRO A 225 -15.82 -19.84 0.37
C PRO A 225 -14.40 -20.36 0.14
N THR A 226 -13.45 -19.47 -0.17
CA THR A 226 -12.04 -19.87 -0.44
C THR A 226 -11.18 -19.88 0.81
N GLY A 227 -11.62 -19.19 1.89
CA GLY A 227 -10.82 -18.99 3.08
C GLY A 227 -9.55 -18.14 2.85
N ARG A 228 -9.56 -17.27 1.84
CA ARG A 228 -8.41 -16.43 1.45
C ARG A 228 -8.73 -14.96 1.57
N PHE A 229 -7.70 -14.15 1.83
CA PHE A 229 -7.84 -12.70 1.87
C PHE A 229 -7.77 -12.11 0.47
N ARG A 230 -8.67 -11.16 0.21
CA ARG A 230 -8.70 -10.34 -1.01
C ARG A 230 -8.59 -8.87 -0.66
N THR A 231 -8.01 -8.07 -1.56
CA THR A 231 -7.96 -6.61 -1.44
C THR A 231 -9.16 -6.00 -2.15
N ILE A 232 -9.62 -4.84 -1.67
CA ILE A 232 -10.75 -4.11 -2.28
C ILE A 232 -10.31 -3.07 -3.33
N ARG A 233 -9.03 -2.94 -3.60
CA ARG A 233 -8.53 -1.91 -4.51
C ARG A 233 -9.10 -2.04 -5.93
N GLU A 234 -9.14 -3.26 -6.44
CA GLU A 234 -9.67 -3.57 -7.78
C GLU A 234 -11.18 -3.88 -7.76
N TRP A 235 -11.84 -3.50 -6.67
CA TRP A 235 -13.28 -3.72 -6.55
C TRP A 235 -14.04 -2.90 -7.59
N ARG A 236 -15.02 -3.52 -8.23
CA ARG A 236 -15.89 -2.93 -9.24
C ARG A 236 -17.29 -3.45 -9.08
N ASP A 237 -18.26 -2.56 -9.10
CA ASP A 237 -19.66 -2.97 -9.04
C ASP A 237 -20.06 -3.70 -10.33
N SER A 238 -20.67 -4.87 -10.20
CA SER A 238 -21.21 -5.62 -11.35
C SER A 238 -22.31 -4.85 -12.11
N LYS A 239 -22.90 -3.84 -11.49
CA LYS A 239 -23.90 -2.96 -12.10
C LYS A 239 -23.30 -1.89 -13.04
N TRP A 240 -21.99 -1.70 -13.08
CA TRP A 240 -21.35 -0.76 -13.99
C TRP A 240 -21.25 -1.33 -15.40
N THR A 241 -22.41 -1.57 -16.02
CA THR A 241 -22.54 -2.17 -17.36
C THR A 241 -22.93 -1.19 -18.44
N SER A 242 -23.45 -0.02 -18.09
CA SER A 242 -23.77 1.07 -19.03
C SER A 242 -23.54 2.44 -18.39
N THR A 243 -23.26 3.43 -19.20
CA THR A 243 -23.05 4.81 -18.73
C THR A 243 -24.30 5.37 -18.06
N ASP A 244 -25.50 4.99 -18.50
CA ASP A 244 -26.76 5.45 -17.93
C ASP A 244 -26.99 4.90 -16.54
N LEU A 245 -26.66 3.62 -16.28
CA LEU A 245 -26.71 3.05 -14.94
C LEU A 245 -25.68 3.71 -14.02
N MET A 246 -24.49 3.98 -14.52
CA MET A 246 -23.44 4.65 -13.75
C MET A 246 -23.81 6.09 -13.38
N ARG A 247 -24.60 6.79 -14.19
CA ARG A 247 -25.06 8.18 -13.93
C ARG A 247 -26.12 8.29 -12.85
N GLN A 248 -26.78 7.19 -12.45
CA GLN A 248 -27.85 7.20 -11.47
C GLN A 248 -27.36 7.42 -10.03
N GLY A 249 -26.06 7.22 -9.78
CA GLY A 249 -25.51 7.28 -8.43
C GLY A 249 -25.91 6.06 -7.58
N ILE A 250 -25.73 6.18 -6.28
CA ILE A 250 -26.05 5.10 -5.33
C ILE A 250 -27.18 5.52 -4.38
N SER A 251 -27.84 4.50 -3.79
CA SER A 251 -28.81 4.74 -2.71
C SER A 251 -28.10 4.91 -1.37
N THR A 252 -28.77 5.55 -0.42
CA THR A 252 -28.27 5.70 0.96
C THR A 252 -28.08 4.33 1.65
N GLU A 253 -28.85 3.31 1.29
CA GLU A 253 -28.65 1.95 1.81
C GLU A 253 -27.34 1.35 1.29
N LEU A 254 -27.10 1.43 -0.01
CA LEU A 254 -25.87 0.93 -0.64
C LEU A 254 -24.62 1.67 -0.14
N GLU A 255 -24.74 2.96 0.14
CA GLU A 255 -23.68 3.75 0.78
C GLU A 255 -23.31 3.17 2.14
N ARG A 256 -24.28 2.85 2.99
CA ARG A 256 -24.03 2.26 4.31
C ARG A 256 -23.33 0.91 4.20
N GLU A 257 -23.72 0.07 3.24
CA GLU A 257 -23.02 -1.19 2.97
C GLU A 257 -21.57 -0.95 2.59
N ARG A 258 -21.33 -0.06 1.62
CA ARG A 258 -19.97 0.21 1.11
C ARG A 258 -19.08 0.84 2.17
N ARG A 259 -19.63 1.67 3.06
CA ARG A 259 -18.91 2.30 4.17
C ARG A 259 -18.27 1.27 5.11
N VAL A 260 -18.85 0.09 5.28
CA VAL A 260 -18.32 -0.97 6.14
C VAL A 260 -16.95 -1.43 5.68
N PHE A 261 -16.78 -1.68 4.38
CA PHE A 261 -15.54 -2.25 3.87
C PHE A 261 -14.62 -1.22 3.21
N PHE A 262 -15.11 -0.12 2.63
CA PHE A 262 -14.25 0.95 2.12
C PHE A 262 -13.80 1.92 3.22
N GLY A 263 -14.63 2.20 4.20
CA GLY A 263 -14.39 3.26 5.19
C GLY A 263 -14.64 4.65 4.62
N LEU A 264 -14.06 5.66 5.23
CA LEU A 264 -14.18 7.06 4.80
C LEU A 264 -13.20 7.39 3.67
N ASN A 265 -13.56 8.35 2.82
CA ASN A 265 -12.68 8.89 1.80
C ASN A 265 -11.70 9.91 2.42
N VAL A 266 -10.81 9.45 3.25
CA VAL A 266 -9.78 10.26 3.90
C VAL A 266 -8.42 9.57 3.81
N ILE A 267 -7.37 10.35 3.63
CA ILE A 267 -5.99 9.90 3.78
C ILE A 267 -5.52 10.39 5.16
N ASP A 268 -5.98 9.70 6.21
CA ASP A 268 -5.63 10.05 7.59
C ASP A 268 -4.46 9.18 8.06
N ILE A 269 -3.37 9.85 8.41
CA ILE A 269 -2.16 9.21 8.91
C ILE A 269 -2.27 9.17 10.44
N ALA A 270 -2.32 7.95 10.99
CA ALA A 270 -2.43 7.77 12.44
C ALA A 270 -1.24 8.41 13.18
N GLU A 271 -1.54 9.23 14.17
CA GLU A 271 -0.52 9.78 15.07
C GLU A 271 -0.11 8.73 16.10
N LYS A 272 1.16 8.35 16.08
CA LYS A 272 1.71 7.58 17.18
C LYS A 272 1.87 8.47 18.40
N SER A 273 1.50 7.98 19.58
CA SER A 273 1.74 8.69 20.83
C SER A 273 3.23 8.99 21.00
N SER A 274 3.54 10.13 21.63
CA SER A 274 4.95 10.47 21.95
C SER A 274 5.62 9.41 22.81
N LEU A 275 4.84 8.78 23.72
CA LEU A 275 5.33 7.71 24.58
C LEU A 275 5.63 6.44 23.78
N ASP A 276 4.76 6.07 22.81
CA ASP A 276 4.99 4.88 22.00
C ASP A 276 6.22 5.05 21.11
N LEU A 277 6.42 6.25 20.54
CA LEU A 277 7.63 6.58 19.78
C LEU A 277 8.87 6.54 20.68
N LEU A 278 8.81 7.13 21.88
CA LEU A 278 9.91 7.12 22.83
C LEU A 278 10.27 5.69 23.26
N ILE A 279 9.28 4.87 23.61
CA ILE A 279 9.50 3.48 24.01
C ILE A 279 10.11 2.68 22.88
N SER A 280 9.61 2.83 21.65
CA SER A 280 10.15 2.11 20.49
C SER A 280 11.60 2.51 20.19
N GLU A 281 11.96 3.78 20.38
CA GLU A 281 13.31 4.30 20.18
C GLU A 281 14.26 3.84 21.27
N VAL A 282 13.88 4.00 22.54
CA VAL A 282 14.72 3.62 23.72
C VAL A 282 14.96 2.11 23.77
N LEU A 283 13.98 1.28 23.37
CA LEU A 283 14.13 -0.18 23.32
C LEU A 283 14.91 -0.69 22.09
N HIS A 284 15.38 0.22 21.23
CA HIS A 284 16.26 -0.16 20.12
C HIS A 284 17.58 -0.72 20.67
N PRO A 285 18.16 -1.79 20.06
CA PRO A 285 19.38 -2.44 20.54
C PRO A 285 20.54 -1.48 20.83
N PHE A 286 20.69 -0.46 20.00
CA PHE A 286 21.74 0.56 20.13
C PHE A 286 21.63 1.35 21.44
N TYR A 287 20.46 1.84 21.80
CA TYR A 287 20.27 2.61 23.03
C TYR A 287 20.34 1.75 24.30
N ILE A 288 19.88 0.50 24.21
CA ILE A 288 20.07 -0.47 25.30
C ILE A 288 21.56 -0.71 25.55
N PHE A 289 22.36 -0.89 24.48
CA PHE A 289 23.83 -1.01 24.61
C PHE A 289 24.43 0.26 25.24
N GLN A 290 23.98 1.45 24.85
CA GLN A 290 24.46 2.70 25.45
C GLN A 290 24.10 2.81 26.95
N ILE A 291 22.89 2.42 27.36
CA ILE A 291 22.46 2.41 28.75
C ILE A 291 23.36 1.48 29.58
N VAL A 292 23.64 0.27 29.07
CA VAL A 292 24.54 -0.69 29.73
C VAL A 292 25.96 -0.12 29.81
N SER A 293 26.47 0.53 28.76
CA SER A 293 27.79 1.17 28.76
C SER A 293 27.89 2.32 29.76
N ILE A 294 26.85 3.17 29.86
CA ILE A 294 26.78 4.25 30.84
C ILE A 294 26.82 3.69 32.26
N LEU A 295 26.08 2.60 32.51
CA LEU A 295 26.08 1.94 33.82
C LEU A 295 27.47 1.39 34.15
N LEU A 296 28.12 0.67 33.22
CA LEU A 296 29.46 0.09 33.37
C LEU A 296 30.51 1.17 33.68
N TRP A 297 30.53 2.24 32.92
CA TRP A 297 31.48 3.34 33.12
C TRP A 297 31.22 4.12 34.42
N SER A 298 29.97 4.17 34.88
CA SER A 298 29.65 4.75 36.18
C SER A 298 30.14 3.88 37.34
N LEU A 299 30.20 2.55 37.18
CA LEU A 299 30.75 1.63 38.17
C LEU A 299 32.28 1.68 38.21
N ASP A 300 32.94 2.02 37.11
CA ASP A 300 34.39 2.14 36.95
C ASP A 300 34.92 3.56 37.26
N ASP A 301 34.12 4.43 37.90
CA ASP A 301 34.43 5.82 38.25
C ASP A 301 34.68 6.77 37.05
N TYR A 302 34.33 6.37 35.82
CA TYR A 302 34.47 7.20 34.62
C TYR A 302 33.24 8.11 34.41
N TYR A 303 32.82 8.86 35.38
CA TYR A 303 31.59 9.67 35.37
C TYR A 303 31.53 10.71 34.25
N TYR A 304 32.66 11.31 33.85
CA TYR A 304 32.68 12.29 32.76
C TYR A 304 32.28 11.69 31.44
N TYR A 305 32.78 10.50 31.11
CA TYR A 305 32.43 9.80 29.88
C TYR A 305 30.98 9.32 29.90
N ALA A 306 30.54 8.78 31.01
CA ALA A 306 29.17 8.36 31.25
C ALA A 306 28.20 9.55 31.01
N PHE A 307 28.52 10.71 31.63
CA PHE A 307 27.72 11.93 31.46
C PHE A 307 27.69 12.44 30.02
N CYS A 308 28.83 12.48 29.31
CA CYS A 308 28.88 12.90 27.92
C CYS A 308 28.01 12.00 27.01
N ILE A 309 28.12 10.69 27.17
CA ILE A 309 27.33 9.74 26.35
C ILE A 309 25.85 9.86 26.69
N ALA A 310 25.48 9.95 27.98
CA ALA A 310 24.10 10.16 28.37
C ALA A 310 23.50 11.42 27.73
N THR A 311 24.23 12.54 27.78
CA THR A 311 23.79 13.81 27.20
C THR A 311 23.60 13.72 25.70
N ILE A 312 24.56 13.13 24.97
CA ILE A 312 24.47 12.94 23.52
C ILE A 312 23.30 12.02 23.16
N SER A 313 23.12 10.91 23.89
CA SER A 313 22.03 9.95 23.65
C SER A 313 20.65 10.58 23.87
N ILE A 314 20.47 11.33 24.95
CA ILE A 314 19.21 12.05 25.22
C ILE A 314 18.96 13.09 24.12
N GLY A 315 19.97 13.87 23.74
CA GLY A 315 19.86 14.86 22.68
C GLY A 315 19.47 14.22 21.34
N SER A 316 20.07 13.08 21.00
CA SER A 316 19.75 12.32 19.79
C SER A 316 18.29 11.82 19.80
N ILE A 317 17.84 11.20 20.88
CA ILE A 317 16.46 10.70 21.02
C ILE A 317 15.46 11.86 20.88
N VAL A 318 15.68 12.97 21.57
CA VAL A 318 14.80 14.15 21.51
C VAL A 318 14.75 14.72 20.08
N SER A 319 15.91 14.84 19.40
CA SER A 319 15.96 15.30 18.00
C SER A 319 15.17 14.37 17.06
N THR A 320 15.40 13.07 17.14
CA THR A 320 14.71 12.06 16.33
C THR A 320 13.20 12.11 16.53
N LEU A 321 12.75 12.19 17.79
CA LEU A 321 11.32 12.30 18.12
C LEU A 321 10.69 13.56 17.52
N PHE A 322 11.39 14.70 17.64
CA PHE A 322 10.90 15.97 17.12
C PHE A 322 10.81 15.94 15.59
N GLU A 323 11.84 15.44 14.90
CA GLU A 323 11.86 15.31 13.45
C GLU A 323 10.78 14.36 12.94
N THR A 324 10.62 13.20 13.58
CA THR A 324 9.59 12.21 13.21
C THR A 324 8.19 12.80 13.35
N LYS A 325 7.90 13.46 14.47
CA LYS A 325 6.60 14.12 14.68
C LYS A 325 6.35 15.23 13.66
N LYS A 326 7.35 16.08 13.42
CA LYS A 326 7.25 17.15 12.44
C LYS A 326 7.00 16.63 11.03
N THR A 327 7.63 15.53 10.66
CA THR A 327 7.46 14.89 9.36
C THR A 327 6.05 14.31 9.21
N ILE A 328 5.56 13.57 10.22
CA ILE A 328 4.20 13.02 10.22
C ILE A 328 3.16 14.14 10.16
N ALA A 329 3.33 15.20 10.96
CA ALA A 329 2.44 16.35 10.97
C ALA A 329 2.37 17.05 9.59
N ARG A 330 3.51 17.26 8.93
CA ARG A 330 3.56 17.83 7.58
C ARG A 330 2.86 16.94 6.54
N MET A 331 3.12 15.63 6.59
CA MET A 331 2.46 14.69 5.67
C MET A 331 0.95 14.71 5.88
N ARG A 332 0.49 14.78 7.12
CA ARG A 332 -0.94 14.85 7.46
C ARG A 332 -1.58 16.13 6.96
N GLU A 333 -0.94 17.29 7.19
CA GLU A 333 -1.42 18.60 6.73
C GLU A 333 -1.55 18.64 5.20
N MET A 334 -0.55 18.13 4.47
CA MET A 334 -0.56 18.10 3.00
C MET A 334 -1.67 17.19 2.42
N ASN A 335 -2.10 16.18 3.17
CA ASN A 335 -3.08 15.22 2.71
C ASN A 335 -4.50 15.49 3.19
N ARG A 336 -4.67 16.33 4.20
CA ARG A 336 -5.98 16.68 4.75
C ARG A 336 -6.68 17.66 3.81
N PHE A 337 -7.56 17.13 3.00
CA PHE A 337 -8.42 17.93 2.13
C PHE A 337 -9.87 17.48 2.31
N VAL A 338 -10.73 18.38 2.76
CA VAL A 338 -12.16 18.17 2.89
C VAL A 338 -12.84 19.35 2.23
N CYS A 339 -13.79 19.09 1.34
CA CYS A 339 -14.60 20.09 0.68
C CYS A 339 -16.04 19.61 0.60
N SER A 340 -16.97 20.55 0.43
CA SER A 340 -18.37 20.24 0.15
C SER A 340 -18.52 19.85 -1.31
N VAL A 341 -19.21 18.74 -1.58
CA VAL A 341 -19.41 18.17 -2.92
C VAL A 341 -20.90 17.97 -3.15
N ARG A 342 -21.38 18.36 -4.32
CA ARG A 342 -22.77 18.13 -4.75
C ARG A 342 -22.88 16.72 -5.32
N VAL A 343 -23.56 15.82 -4.61
CA VAL A 343 -23.63 14.38 -4.91
C VAL A 343 -25.06 13.96 -5.20
N LEU A 344 -25.22 13.07 -6.17
CA LEU A 344 -26.50 12.45 -6.54
C LEU A 344 -26.67 11.12 -5.79
N ARG A 345 -27.56 11.12 -4.78
CA ARG A 345 -27.98 9.93 -4.02
C ARG A 345 -29.50 9.84 -3.96
N ASP A 346 -30.04 8.64 -4.09
CA ASP A 346 -31.51 8.41 -4.11
C ASP A 346 -32.22 9.27 -5.18
N SER A 347 -31.57 9.48 -6.33
CA SER A 347 -32.05 10.36 -7.43
C SER A 347 -32.23 11.83 -7.02
N GLN A 348 -31.60 12.28 -5.94
CA GLN A 348 -31.64 13.67 -5.47
C GLN A 348 -30.24 14.23 -5.29
N TRP A 349 -30.03 15.46 -5.73
CA TRP A 349 -28.81 16.20 -5.49
C TRP A 349 -28.75 16.72 -4.05
N ARG A 350 -27.67 16.42 -3.36
CA ARG A 350 -27.41 16.92 -2.00
C ARG A 350 -25.94 17.27 -1.81
N TYR A 351 -25.66 18.18 -0.90
CA TYR A 351 -24.28 18.52 -0.53
C TYR A 351 -23.82 17.61 0.59
N LEU A 352 -22.64 17.02 0.41
CA LEU A 352 -21.97 16.14 1.36
C LEU A 352 -20.50 16.54 1.49
N ASP A 353 -19.89 16.19 2.61
CA ASP A 353 -18.44 16.30 2.74
C ASP A 353 -17.74 15.29 1.85
N SER A 354 -16.62 15.69 1.24
CA SER A 354 -15.84 14.80 0.39
C SER A 354 -15.34 13.55 1.12
N SER A 355 -15.25 13.58 2.45
CA SER A 355 -14.93 12.43 3.31
C SER A 355 -15.98 11.32 3.28
N ASP A 356 -17.23 11.65 2.95
CA ASP A 356 -18.36 10.71 2.92
C ASP A 356 -18.60 10.10 1.53
N LEU A 357 -17.74 10.41 0.55
CA LEU A 357 -17.83 9.83 -0.79
C LEU A 357 -17.50 8.35 -0.78
N MET A 358 -18.29 7.56 -1.51
CA MET A 358 -18.13 6.12 -1.68
C MET A 358 -17.97 5.76 -3.16
N PRO A 359 -17.30 4.66 -3.49
CA PRO A 359 -17.29 4.15 -4.86
C PRO A 359 -18.70 3.97 -5.41
N GLY A 360 -18.96 4.52 -6.60
CA GLY A 360 -20.28 4.58 -7.24
C GLY A 360 -21.09 5.84 -6.95
N ASP A 361 -20.67 6.73 -6.04
CA ASP A 361 -21.27 8.06 -5.91
C ASP A 361 -21.02 8.86 -7.18
N VAL A 362 -22.04 9.59 -7.62
CA VAL A 362 -21.95 10.52 -8.75
C VAL A 362 -22.02 11.93 -8.23
N PHE A 363 -21.08 12.77 -8.62
CA PHE A 363 -21.04 14.16 -8.21
C PHE A 363 -20.91 15.11 -9.42
N ASP A 364 -21.24 16.37 -9.19
CA ASP A 364 -21.13 17.42 -10.19
C ASP A 364 -19.70 18.01 -10.17
N ALA A 365 -18.91 17.68 -11.19
CA ALA A 365 -17.56 18.21 -11.36
C ALA A 365 -17.54 19.65 -11.88
N ALA A 366 -18.68 20.20 -12.34
CA ALA A 366 -18.81 21.59 -12.80
C ALA A 366 -19.20 22.56 -11.66
N GLU A 367 -19.41 22.07 -10.44
CA GLU A 367 -19.69 22.92 -9.29
C GLU A 367 -18.56 23.92 -9.04
N GLN A 368 -18.89 25.21 -8.94
CA GLN A 368 -17.89 26.28 -8.83
C GLN A 368 -17.05 26.22 -7.54
N SER A 369 -17.60 25.64 -6.48
CA SER A 369 -16.91 25.44 -5.21
C SER A 369 -15.86 24.35 -5.26
N LEU A 370 -15.94 23.46 -6.26
CA LEU A 370 -15.05 22.30 -6.39
C LEU A 370 -13.77 22.68 -7.16
N THR A 371 -12.71 23.04 -6.44
CA THR A 371 -11.42 23.41 -7.01
C THR A 371 -10.46 22.24 -7.22
N THR A 372 -10.70 21.13 -6.52
CA THR A 372 -9.83 19.96 -6.48
C THR A 372 -10.67 18.69 -6.52
N VAL A 373 -10.24 17.71 -7.29
CA VAL A 373 -10.90 16.41 -7.40
C VAL A 373 -10.81 15.66 -6.06
N PRO A 374 -11.96 15.27 -5.45
CA PRO A 374 -11.98 14.74 -4.08
C PRO A 374 -11.63 13.25 -3.96
N ALA A 375 -11.76 12.48 -5.03
CA ALA A 375 -11.53 11.04 -5.09
C ALA A 375 -11.09 10.64 -6.50
N ASP A 376 -10.62 9.40 -6.72
CA ASP A 376 -10.37 8.92 -8.07
C ASP A 376 -11.71 8.60 -8.76
N CYS A 377 -11.99 9.23 -9.88
CA CYS A 377 -13.30 9.24 -10.53
C CYS A 377 -13.20 9.03 -12.05
N ILE A 378 -14.28 8.54 -12.65
CA ILE A 378 -14.47 8.49 -14.10
C ILE A 378 -15.46 9.59 -14.50
N LEU A 379 -15.08 10.38 -15.48
CA LEU A 379 -15.96 11.41 -16.05
C LEU A 379 -17.03 10.73 -16.93
N LEU A 380 -18.31 10.94 -16.63
CA LEU A 380 -19.45 10.34 -17.33
C LEU A 380 -20.15 11.31 -18.29
N SER A 381 -20.06 12.62 -18.03
CA SER A 381 -20.63 13.66 -18.91
C SER A 381 -19.84 14.96 -18.79
N GLY A 382 -19.85 15.75 -19.88
CA GLY A 382 -19.10 16.99 -19.95
C GLY A 382 -17.61 16.78 -20.23
N ASP A 383 -16.85 17.89 -20.21
CA ASP A 383 -15.40 17.89 -20.43
C ASP A 383 -14.72 18.57 -19.23
N ALA A 384 -13.54 18.11 -18.87
CA ALA A 384 -12.75 18.72 -17.80
C ALA A 384 -11.31 18.99 -18.26
N ILE A 385 -10.76 20.13 -17.88
CA ILE A 385 -9.34 20.45 -17.99
C ILE A 385 -8.78 20.47 -16.58
N VAL A 386 -7.80 19.61 -16.30
CA VAL A 386 -7.21 19.41 -14.98
C VAL A 386 -5.71 19.60 -15.03
N ASN A 387 -5.13 19.98 -13.89
CA ASN A 387 -3.69 20.02 -13.70
C ASN A 387 -3.28 18.85 -12.78
N GLU A 388 -2.53 17.90 -13.36
CA GLU A 388 -2.07 16.69 -12.68
C GLU A 388 -0.63 16.81 -12.14
N SER A 389 -0.08 18.03 -12.04
CA SER A 389 1.29 18.26 -11.59
C SER A 389 1.62 17.67 -10.22
N MET A 390 0.64 17.51 -9.35
CA MET A 390 0.80 16.85 -8.04
C MET A 390 1.11 15.35 -8.14
N LEU A 391 0.76 14.71 -9.26
CA LEU A 391 0.97 13.28 -9.50
C LEU A 391 2.12 13.02 -10.46
N THR A 392 2.15 13.75 -11.57
CA THR A 392 3.11 13.52 -12.67
C THR A 392 4.35 14.41 -12.59
N GLY A 393 4.28 15.51 -11.84
CA GLY A 393 5.28 16.58 -11.84
C GLY A 393 5.19 17.52 -13.04
N GLU A 394 4.36 17.22 -14.05
CA GLU A 394 4.20 18.03 -15.24
C GLU A 394 3.11 19.08 -15.05
N SER A 395 3.43 20.35 -15.32
CA SER A 395 2.47 21.46 -15.13
C SER A 395 1.53 21.68 -16.31
N VAL A 396 1.62 20.87 -17.36
CA VAL A 396 0.78 21.02 -18.55
C VAL A 396 -0.65 20.60 -18.24
N PRO A 397 -1.67 21.44 -18.52
CA PRO A 397 -3.06 21.07 -18.34
C PRO A 397 -3.48 19.93 -19.28
N ILE A 398 -4.19 18.96 -18.74
CA ILE A 398 -4.66 17.78 -19.47
C ILE A 398 -6.16 17.86 -19.65
N SER A 399 -6.62 17.63 -20.90
CA SER A 399 -8.06 17.56 -21.21
C SER A 399 -8.57 16.13 -20.96
N LYS A 400 -9.64 16.02 -20.18
CA LYS A 400 -10.36 14.78 -19.89
C LYS A 400 -11.71 14.79 -20.60
N GLN A 401 -12.08 13.63 -21.14
CA GLN A 401 -13.29 13.42 -21.91
C GLN A 401 -14.22 12.43 -21.20
N PRO A 402 -15.54 12.51 -21.42
CA PRO A 402 -16.47 11.56 -20.83
C PRO A 402 -16.26 10.14 -21.36
N LEU A 403 -16.54 9.15 -20.52
CA LEU A 403 -16.52 7.75 -20.88
C LEU A 403 -17.60 7.46 -21.93
N THR A 404 -17.24 6.74 -23.00
CA THR A 404 -18.18 6.32 -24.03
C THR A 404 -18.74 4.94 -23.73
N GLU A 405 -19.96 4.65 -24.19
CA GLU A 405 -20.63 3.36 -24.00
C GLU A 405 -19.79 2.17 -24.52
N GLN A 406 -19.03 2.38 -25.58
CA GLN A 406 -18.13 1.36 -26.17
C GLN A 406 -16.98 0.97 -25.24
N GLN A 407 -16.62 1.84 -24.30
CA GLN A 407 -15.51 1.62 -23.36
C GLN A 407 -15.98 1.03 -22.01
N VAL A 408 -17.28 1.03 -21.72
CA VAL A 408 -17.83 0.48 -20.50
C VAL A 408 -17.43 -0.98 -20.27
N PRO A 409 -17.45 -1.88 -21.26
CA PRO A 409 -17.01 -3.26 -21.08
C PRO A 409 -15.57 -3.37 -20.58
N SER A 410 -14.70 -2.43 -20.96
CA SER A 410 -13.31 -2.38 -20.49
C SER A 410 -13.21 -2.21 -18.97
N ILE A 411 -14.19 -1.58 -18.32
CA ILE A 411 -14.21 -1.43 -16.86
C ILE A 411 -14.24 -2.81 -16.19
N GLN A 412 -15.02 -3.73 -16.71
CA GLN A 412 -15.18 -5.07 -16.13
C GLN A 412 -14.08 -6.04 -16.59
N SER A 413 -13.58 -5.91 -17.82
CA SER A 413 -12.62 -6.84 -18.42
C SER A 413 -11.16 -6.51 -18.10
N THR A 414 -10.83 -5.23 -17.84
CA THR A 414 -9.45 -4.82 -17.58
C THR A 414 -8.92 -5.44 -16.29
N ARG A 415 -7.84 -6.20 -16.38
CA ARG A 415 -7.14 -6.81 -15.24
C ARG A 415 -6.06 -5.91 -14.65
N THR A 416 -5.63 -4.92 -15.42
CA THR A 416 -4.65 -3.91 -15.02
C THR A 416 -5.31 -2.78 -14.24
N ASP A 417 -4.48 -1.85 -13.79
CA ASP A 417 -4.95 -0.62 -13.16
C ASP A 417 -5.89 0.13 -14.12
N LEU A 418 -7.18 0.23 -13.72
CA LEU A 418 -8.23 0.89 -14.48
C LEU A 418 -7.86 2.35 -14.82
N ALA A 419 -7.16 3.02 -13.90
CA ALA A 419 -6.75 4.40 -14.08
C ALA A 419 -5.77 4.58 -15.26
N ASN A 420 -4.87 3.63 -15.47
CA ASN A 420 -3.93 3.65 -16.58
C ASN A 420 -4.63 3.35 -17.90
N HIS A 421 -5.54 2.38 -17.90
CA HIS A 421 -6.27 1.98 -19.10
C HIS A 421 -7.23 3.09 -19.60
N LEU A 422 -7.93 3.73 -18.66
CA LEU A 422 -8.91 4.79 -18.93
C LEU A 422 -8.39 6.19 -18.60
N ALA A 423 -7.08 6.44 -18.68
CA ALA A 423 -6.44 7.69 -18.25
C ALA A 423 -7.07 8.96 -18.83
N LYS A 424 -7.60 8.91 -20.06
CA LYS A 424 -8.29 10.03 -20.71
C LYS A 424 -9.64 10.38 -20.09
N HIS A 425 -10.26 9.42 -19.40
CA HIS A 425 -11.59 9.54 -18.80
C HIS A 425 -11.49 9.64 -17.26
N PHE A 426 -10.27 9.48 -16.71
CA PHE A 426 -10.04 9.35 -15.29
C PHE A 426 -9.59 10.70 -14.69
N LEU A 427 -10.27 11.11 -13.62
CA LEU A 427 -9.94 12.27 -12.79
C LEU A 427 -9.30 11.77 -11.51
N PHE A 428 -8.05 12.15 -11.26
CA PHE A 428 -7.30 11.68 -10.09
C PHE A 428 -7.53 12.56 -8.87
N SER A 429 -7.63 11.95 -7.71
CA SER A 429 -7.73 12.63 -6.41
C SER A 429 -6.58 13.62 -6.20
N GLY A 430 -6.91 14.81 -5.73
CA GLY A 430 -5.93 15.89 -5.45
C GLY A 430 -5.52 16.72 -6.67
N THR A 431 -5.96 16.39 -7.88
CA THR A 431 -5.69 17.22 -9.06
C THR A 431 -6.53 18.48 -9.05
N LYS A 432 -5.94 19.60 -9.51
CA LYS A 432 -6.65 20.87 -9.57
C LYS A 432 -7.52 20.95 -10.82
N ILE A 433 -8.77 21.30 -10.64
CA ILE A 433 -9.72 21.56 -11.73
C ILE A 433 -9.44 22.98 -12.25
N ILE A 434 -9.07 23.10 -13.50
CA ILE A 434 -8.86 24.40 -14.18
C ILE A 434 -10.17 24.88 -14.75
N ARG A 435 -10.86 23.99 -15.47
CA ARG A 435 -12.13 24.29 -16.12
C ARG A 435 -12.92 23.01 -16.32
N THR A 436 -14.21 23.08 -16.06
CA THR A 436 -15.18 22.04 -16.47
C THR A 436 -16.23 22.66 -17.37
N ARG A 437 -16.74 21.86 -18.31
CA ARG A 437 -17.86 22.23 -19.16
C ARG A 437 -18.93 21.17 -19.01
N PRO A 438 -20.17 21.55 -18.71
CA PRO A 438 -21.29 20.61 -18.73
C PRO A 438 -21.55 20.06 -20.14
N ALA A 439 -22.24 18.94 -20.24
CA ALA A 439 -22.63 18.37 -21.52
C ALA A 439 -23.57 19.33 -22.24
N ILE A 440 -23.30 19.61 -23.51
CA ILE A 440 -24.15 20.44 -24.37
C ILE A 440 -25.24 19.55 -24.98
N GLY A 441 -26.50 19.85 -24.73
CA GLY A 441 -27.63 19.19 -25.42
C GLY A 441 -28.65 18.48 -24.51
N SER A 442 -28.52 18.56 -23.21
CA SER A 442 -29.56 18.10 -22.29
C SER A 442 -30.72 19.11 -22.25
N LEU A 443 -31.93 18.62 -22.48
CA LEU A 443 -33.15 19.45 -22.41
C LEU A 443 -33.57 19.73 -20.98
N ASP A 444 -33.06 18.95 -20.02
CA ASP A 444 -33.38 19.12 -18.61
C ASP A 444 -32.36 20.02 -17.90
N PRO A 445 -32.79 21.07 -17.19
CA PRO A 445 -31.87 21.96 -16.45
C PRO A 445 -31.06 21.25 -15.37
N GLU A 446 -31.55 20.13 -14.86
CA GLU A 446 -30.84 19.29 -13.87
C GLU A 446 -29.73 18.42 -14.49
N ASP A 447 -29.78 18.22 -15.79
CA ASP A 447 -28.77 17.45 -16.55
C ASP A 447 -27.60 18.31 -17.08
N ILE A 448 -27.64 19.63 -16.83
CA ILE A 448 -26.56 20.57 -17.19
C ILE A 448 -25.44 20.47 -16.16
N SER A 449 -24.96 19.26 -15.90
CA SER A 449 -23.86 19.01 -14.97
C SER A 449 -22.74 18.20 -15.62
N ALA A 450 -21.50 18.36 -15.20
CA ALA A 450 -20.42 17.45 -15.54
C ALA A 450 -20.40 16.33 -14.52
N LYS A 451 -21.05 15.21 -14.83
CA LYS A 451 -21.17 14.07 -13.90
C LYS A 451 -19.88 13.26 -13.87
N ALA A 452 -19.31 13.08 -12.68
CA ALA A 452 -18.18 12.19 -12.45
C ALA A 452 -18.55 11.14 -11.40
N MET A 453 -18.19 9.87 -11.65
CA MET A 453 -18.47 8.76 -10.73
C MET A 453 -17.21 8.39 -9.96
N VAL A 454 -17.31 8.27 -8.65
CA VAL A 454 -16.24 7.82 -7.78
C VAL A 454 -15.95 6.34 -7.99
N VAL A 455 -14.67 6.00 -8.17
CA VAL A 455 -14.21 4.62 -8.37
C VAL A 455 -13.37 4.15 -7.17
N ARG A 456 -12.47 5.02 -6.68
CA ARG A 456 -11.56 4.72 -5.56
C ARG A 456 -11.57 5.86 -4.56
N THR A 457 -11.43 5.51 -3.29
CA THR A 457 -11.48 6.44 -2.15
C THR A 457 -10.27 6.25 -1.23
N GLY A 458 -9.91 7.29 -0.48
CA GLY A 458 -8.89 7.25 0.57
C GLY A 458 -7.53 6.76 0.09
N PHE A 459 -6.97 5.80 0.82
CA PHE A 459 -5.66 5.21 0.49
C PHE A 459 -5.66 4.33 -0.76
N HIS A 460 -6.82 3.99 -1.31
CA HIS A 460 -6.93 3.24 -2.58
C HIS A 460 -6.85 4.13 -3.81
N THR A 461 -6.91 5.46 -3.65
CA THR A 461 -6.69 6.43 -4.73
C THR A 461 -5.23 6.45 -5.17
N THR A 462 -4.96 6.95 -6.36
CA THR A 462 -3.60 7.12 -6.89
C THR A 462 -2.76 8.01 -5.96
N LYS A 463 -3.32 9.10 -5.46
CA LYS A 463 -2.68 9.94 -4.42
C LYS A 463 -2.42 9.16 -3.13
N GLY A 464 -3.40 8.39 -2.65
CA GLY A 464 -3.29 7.58 -1.45
C GLY A 464 -2.18 6.53 -1.54
N SER A 465 -2.04 5.88 -2.70
CA SER A 465 -0.97 4.92 -2.99
C SER A 465 0.42 5.58 -2.96
N LEU A 466 0.58 6.79 -3.51
CA LEU A 466 1.82 7.56 -3.42
C LEU A 466 2.17 7.93 -1.97
N VAL A 467 1.19 8.40 -1.20
CA VAL A 467 1.38 8.71 0.23
C VAL A 467 1.79 7.48 1.02
N ARG A 468 1.17 6.32 0.74
CA ARG A 468 1.52 5.05 1.36
C ARG A 468 2.96 4.63 1.02
N GLY A 469 3.39 4.79 -0.23
CA GLY A 469 4.79 4.55 -0.64
C GLY A 469 5.80 5.45 0.08
N MET A 470 5.42 6.69 0.42
CA MET A 470 6.26 7.59 1.23
C MET A 470 6.29 7.21 2.71
N LEU A 471 5.17 6.70 3.25
CA LEU A 471 5.09 6.27 4.66
C LEU A 471 5.84 4.97 4.92
N PHE A 472 5.87 4.06 3.93
CA PHE A 472 6.50 2.76 4.02
C PHE A 472 7.54 2.57 2.92
N PRO A 473 8.65 3.35 2.95
CA PRO A 473 9.68 3.26 1.92
C PRO A 473 10.30 1.85 1.93
N LYS A 474 10.64 1.36 0.74
CA LYS A 474 11.37 0.09 0.61
C LYS A 474 12.71 0.23 1.33
N PRO A 475 13.07 -0.71 2.23
CA PRO A 475 14.38 -0.67 2.86
C PRO A 475 15.45 -0.80 1.77
N MET A 476 16.41 0.10 1.82
CA MET A 476 17.57 0.02 0.93
C MET A 476 18.32 -1.27 1.25
N GLY A 477 18.37 -2.20 0.28
CA GLY A 477 18.99 -3.51 0.42
C GLY A 477 20.52 -3.47 0.52
N PHE A 478 21.04 -2.68 1.49
CA PHE A 478 22.48 -2.63 1.77
C PHE A 478 22.90 -3.94 2.42
N LYS A 479 23.51 -4.83 1.62
CA LYS A 479 24.18 -6.06 2.12
C LYS A 479 25.16 -5.75 3.26
N PHE A 480 25.79 -4.59 3.21
CA PHE A 480 26.74 -4.09 4.20
C PHE A 480 26.17 -4.05 5.64
N TYR A 481 24.92 -3.73 5.82
CA TYR A 481 24.29 -3.68 7.16
C TYR A 481 24.28 -5.07 7.81
N ARG A 482 23.88 -6.09 7.06
CA ARG A 482 23.83 -7.48 7.53
C ARG A 482 25.23 -8.05 7.79
N ASP A 483 26.21 -7.69 6.94
CA ASP A 483 27.59 -8.15 7.09
C ASP A 483 28.27 -7.43 8.25
N SER A 484 27.94 -6.17 8.53
CA SER A 484 28.40 -5.46 9.72
C SER A 484 27.92 -6.12 11.01
N PHE A 485 26.66 -6.55 11.08
CA PHE A 485 26.16 -7.29 12.25
C PHE A 485 26.86 -8.65 12.43
N ARG A 486 27.15 -9.37 11.35
CA ARG A 486 27.92 -10.62 11.41
C ARG A 486 29.34 -10.37 11.91
N PHE A 487 29.99 -9.32 11.40
CA PHE A 487 31.32 -8.91 11.82
C PHE A 487 31.37 -8.50 13.31
N ILE A 488 30.41 -7.69 13.78
CA ILE A 488 30.28 -7.32 15.19
C ILE A 488 30.02 -8.56 16.06
N GLY A 489 29.14 -9.47 15.61
CA GLY A 489 28.89 -10.73 16.31
C GLY A 489 30.15 -11.62 16.42
N PHE A 490 30.95 -11.66 15.36
CA PHE A 490 32.24 -12.36 15.38
C PHE A 490 33.24 -11.74 16.35
N LEU A 491 33.34 -10.40 16.34
CA LEU A 491 34.21 -9.68 17.31
C LEU A 491 33.73 -9.85 18.76
N ALA A 492 32.43 -9.92 18.99
CA ALA A 492 31.90 -10.14 20.36
C ALA A 492 32.11 -11.58 20.87
N ALA A 493 32.36 -12.53 19.97
CA ALA A 493 32.63 -13.94 20.32
C ALA A 493 34.11 -14.24 20.58
N ILE A 494 35.04 -13.38 20.18
CA ILE A 494 36.48 -13.43 20.49
C ILE A 494 36.77 -12.72 21.80
#